data_e4483f3333f3ce07872460ef0186e310
#
_entry.id   e4483f3333f3ce07872460ef0186e310
#
_cell.length_a   1.000
_cell.length_b   1.000
_cell.length_c   1.000
_cell.angle_alpha   90.00
_cell.angle_beta   90.00
_cell.angle_gamma   90.00
#
_symmetry.space_group_name_H-M   'P 1'
#
loop_
_entity.id
_entity.type
_entity.pdbx_description
1 polymer ?
#
loop_
_entity_poly.entity_id
_entity_poly.type
_entity_poly.pdbx_seq_one_letter_code
_entity_poly.pdbx_strand_id
1 'polypeptide(L)'
;MQIPIAYGKDDHLNLEINEKNLLGVFDPNPVAKFDETALIAKALANPINQKSFDEFIAGDEKIVIIVNDGTRPTPTAKVLKQIYPKIREKNKIFIIATGCHREGTLDEYNMIFGAEIYKEIAAKGELHDHDSKHDEMVFLGESKNGTQMYLNKIVAEAKKVIVIGSVEPHYFAGYTGGRKAFLPGTASYESITQNHKLALSSDAQALRLEGNPVHEDMIDAMKVLAHIDVFSIQTVLDSEHGVYYASAGDLNDSFYDCVKKADEVFCVNIPRKADIVISVAPYPMDVDLYQAQKALDNGKLALAKDGVLIMVAKCRTGIGPKPFFDLMASAPTPQEVLAKIDAGFKLGYHKAAKMAEISLWAQTWAVSDLSDDEMRAVHLKPYHDIQKAVDDALAQKGADAKIIILPFGSMTVPKA
;
A
#
# COMPACT_ATOMS: atom_id res chain seq x y z
N MET A 1 11.78 -14.94 -27.46
CA MET A 1 11.64 -15.69 -26.20
C MET A 1 10.19 -15.61 -25.73
N GLN A 2 9.67 -16.67 -25.09
CA GLN A 2 8.32 -16.65 -24.52
C GLN A 2 8.40 -16.32 -23.02
N ILE A 3 7.52 -15.45 -22.55
CA ILE A 3 7.46 -14.98 -21.15
C ILE A 3 6.02 -15.15 -20.66
N PRO A 4 5.78 -15.96 -19.62
CA PRO A 4 4.47 -16.06 -18.99
C PRO A 4 4.21 -14.79 -18.17
N ILE A 5 3.06 -14.17 -18.37
CA ILE A 5 2.60 -12.98 -17.64
C ILE A 5 1.42 -13.38 -16.76
N ALA A 6 1.52 -13.20 -15.45
CA ALA A 6 0.45 -13.54 -14.52
C ALA A 6 -0.84 -12.76 -14.84
N TYR A 7 -1.99 -13.46 -14.80
CA TYR A 7 -3.30 -12.90 -15.12
C TYR A 7 -4.40 -13.56 -14.28
N GLY A 8 -4.83 -12.92 -13.24
CA GLY A 8 -5.70 -13.55 -12.23
C GLY A 8 -4.91 -14.43 -11.26
N LYS A 9 -5.61 -15.36 -10.59
CA LYS A 9 -5.03 -16.17 -9.52
C LYS A 9 -4.09 -17.27 -10.03
N ASP A 10 -4.55 -18.00 -11.06
CA ASP A 10 -3.89 -19.22 -11.52
C ASP A 10 -3.67 -19.22 -13.05
N ASP A 11 -4.02 -18.12 -13.74
CA ASP A 11 -3.92 -17.98 -15.19
C ASP A 11 -2.66 -17.20 -15.61
N HIS A 12 -2.25 -17.42 -16.86
CA HIS A 12 -1.12 -16.73 -17.48
C HIS A 12 -1.45 -16.36 -18.93
N LEU A 13 -1.00 -15.19 -19.35
CA LEU A 13 -0.94 -14.79 -20.74
C LEU A 13 0.46 -15.10 -21.28
N ASN A 14 0.55 -15.71 -22.47
CA ASN A 14 1.83 -15.95 -23.11
C ASN A 14 2.21 -14.75 -23.97
N LEU A 15 3.41 -14.22 -23.74
CA LEU A 15 3.96 -13.10 -24.49
C LEU A 15 5.24 -13.53 -25.19
N GLU A 16 5.28 -13.34 -26.51
CA GLU A 16 6.49 -13.54 -27.30
C GLU A 16 7.18 -12.21 -27.59
N ILE A 17 8.45 -12.09 -27.17
CA ILE A 17 9.26 -10.89 -27.39
C ILE A 17 10.57 -11.28 -28.07
N ASN A 18 10.99 -10.47 -29.05
CA ASN A 18 12.33 -10.57 -29.58
C ASN A 18 13.36 -10.10 -28.52
N GLU A 19 14.36 -10.93 -28.25
CA GLU A 19 15.40 -10.65 -27.25
C GLU A 19 16.09 -9.30 -27.44
N LYS A 20 16.25 -8.86 -28.69
CA LYS A 20 16.84 -7.55 -29.00
C LYS A 20 16.04 -6.38 -28.43
N ASN A 21 14.75 -6.54 -28.21
CA ASN A 21 13.87 -5.49 -27.66
C ASN A 21 13.81 -5.52 -26.14
N LEU A 22 14.09 -6.65 -25.50
CA LEU A 22 13.96 -6.80 -24.05
C LEU A 22 15.18 -6.20 -23.31
N LEU A 23 14.97 -5.20 -22.45
CA LEU A 23 16.00 -4.71 -21.53
C LEU A 23 16.10 -5.57 -20.26
N GLY A 24 14.99 -6.19 -19.86
CA GLY A 24 14.95 -7.11 -18.74
C GLY A 24 13.53 -7.32 -18.19
N VAL A 25 13.43 -8.36 -17.37
CA VAL A 25 12.28 -8.65 -16.51
C VAL A 25 12.75 -8.40 -15.08
N PHE A 26 12.05 -7.52 -14.37
CA PHE A 26 12.50 -7.05 -13.05
C PHE A 26 11.45 -7.37 -12.00
N ASP A 27 11.73 -8.40 -11.23
CA ASP A 27 11.00 -8.79 -10.03
C ASP A 27 11.54 -8.05 -8.80
N PRO A 28 10.86 -8.06 -7.65
CA PRO A 28 11.48 -7.69 -6.39
C PRO A 28 12.78 -8.47 -6.19
N ASN A 29 13.77 -7.84 -5.55
CA ASN A 29 15.07 -8.47 -5.38
C ASN A 29 14.96 -9.76 -4.57
N PRO A 30 15.62 -10.84 -4.98
CA PRO A 30 15.71 -12.03 -4.16
C PRO A 30 16.51 -11.71 -2.89
N VAL A 31 15.95 -12.08 -1.75
CA VAL A 31 16.59 -11.87 -0.44
C VAL A 31 16.76 -13.19 0.30
N ALA A 32 17.69 -13.21 1.25
CA ALA A 32 17.92 -14.40 2.06
C ALA A 32 16.68 -14.73 2.91
N LYS A 33 16.34 -16.01 3.00
CA LYS A 33 15.29 -16.50 3.89
C LYS A 33 15.86 -16.78 5.27
N PHE A 34 15.16 -16.34 6.30
CA PHE A 34 15.55 -16.49 7.69
C PHE A 34 14.46 -17.22 8.49
N ASP A 35 14.82 -17.65 9.71
CA ASP A 35 13.81 -18.07 10.67
C ASP A 35 13.01 -16.85 11.13
N GLU A 36 11.77 -16.74 10.66
CA GLU A 36 10.88 -15.62 10.94
C GLU A 36 10.61 -15.46 12.45
N THR A 37 10.50 -16.59 13.17
CA THR A 37 10.30 -16.60 14.62
C THR A 37 11.49 -15.97 15.33
N ALA A 38 12.70 -16.34 14.93
CA ALA A 38 13.94 -15.79 15.49
C ALA A 38 14.10 -14.30 15.17
N LEU A 39 13.71 -13.84 13.95
CA LEU A 39 13.76 -12.43 13.58
C LEU A 39 12.84 -11.58 14.46
N ILE A 40 11.58 -12.00 14.63
CA ILE A 40 10.60 -11.29 15.46
C ILE A 40 11.05 -11.28 16.94
N ALA A 41 11.51 -12.44 17.45
CA ALA A 41 12.02 -12.54 18.82
C ALA A 41 13.23 -11.63 19.06
N LYS A 42 14.15 -11.54 18.09
CA LYS A 42 15.31 -10.64 18.15
C LYS A 42 14.89 -9.17 18.18
N ALA A 43 13.92 -8.77 17.36
CA ALA A 43 13.39 -7.40 17.37
C ALA A 43 12.78 -7.04 18.73
N LEU A 44 11.94 -7.93 19.29
CA LEU A 44 11.31 -7.74 20.59
C LEU A 44 12.32 -7.69 21.75
N ALA A 45 13.44 -8.43 21.66
CA ALA A 45 14.51 -8.43 22.65
C ALA A 45 15.41 -7.18 22.59
N ASN A 46 15.40 -6.45 21.47
CA ASN A 46 16.27 -5.29 21.23
C ASN A 46 15.45 -4.10 20.70
N PRO A 47 14.48 -3.59 21.47
CA PRO A 47 13.64 -2.47 21.03
C PRO A 47 14.48 -1.20 20.86
N ILE A 48 14.24 -0.47 19.77
CA ILE A 48 14.95 0.78 19.47
C ILE A 48 14.28 1.93 20.22
N ASN A 49 15.05 2.65 21.02
CA ASN A 49 14.64 3.85 21.75
C ASN A 49 13.30 3.69 22.52
N GLN A 50 13.05 2.49 23.05
CA GLN A 50 11.90 2.16 23.87
C GLN A 50 12.32 1.17 24.97
N LYS A 51 11.58 1.11 26.07
CA LYS A 51 11.74 0.09 27.12
C LYS A 51 11.47 -1.32 26.56
N SER A 52 11.90 -2.34 27.29
CA SER A 52 11.61 -3.73 26.89
C SER A 52 10.11 -3.97 26.75
N PHE A 53 9.72 -4.96 25.93
CA PHE A 53 8.30 -5.29 25.75
C PHE A 53 7.63 -5.66 27.09
N ASP A 54 8.31 -6.40 27.95
CA ASP A 54 7.78 -6.80 29.27
C ASP A 54 7.57 -5.61 30.21
N GLU A 55 8.48 -4.64 30.21
CA GLU A 55 8.30 -3.38 30.95
C GLU A 55 7.18 -2.53 30.36
N PHE A 56 7.03 -2.51 29.04
CA PHE A 56 5.97 -1.77 28.37
C PHE A 56 4.58 -2.28 28.76
N ILE A 57 4.37 -3.60 28.78
CA ILE A 57 3.08 -4.21 29.11
C ILE A 57 2.85 -4.36 30.63
N ALA A 58 3.79 -3.93 31.47
CA ALA A 58 3.63 -3.99 32.93
C ALA A 58 2.51 -3.08 33.42
N GLY A 59 1.89 -3.44 34.57
CA GLY A 59 0.76 -2.73 35.14
C GLY A 59 -0.59 -3.19 34.63
N ASP A 60 -1.67 -2.48 35.03
CA ASP A 60 -3.07 -2.86 34.81
C ASP A 60 -3.78 -1.95 33.79
N GLU A 61 -3.04 -1.02 33.18
CA GLU A 61 -3.60 -0.12 32.19
C GLU A 61 -4.08 -0.90 30.95
N LYS A 62 -5.19 -0.43 30.37
CA LYS A 62 -5.70 -1.02 29.14
C LYS A 62 -4.72 -0.81 28.00
N ILE A 63 -4.40 -1.89 27.29
CA ILE A 63 -3.53 -1.88 26.11
C ILE A 63 -4.41 -1.93 24.87
N VAL A 64 -4.25 -0.95 24.00
CA VAL A 64 -4.85 -0.96 22.65
C VAL A 64 -3.84 -1.55 21.67
N ILE A 65 -4.23 -2.56 20.88
CA ILE A 65 -3.37 -3.18 19.90
C ILE A 65 -3.92 -2.86 18.50
N ILE A 66 -3.20 -2.01 17.76
CA ILE A 66 -3.56 -1.63 16.39
C ILE A 66 -2.92 -2.63 15.43
N VAL A 67 -3.74 -3.24 14.57
CA VAL A 67 -3.32 -4.19 13.54
C VAL A 67 -3.83 -3.75 12.17
N ASN A 68 -3.15 -4.12 11.10
CA ASN A 68 -3.60 -3.84 9.75
C ASN A 68 -4.81 -4.70 9.37
N ASP A 69 -5.62 -4.22 8.44
CA ASP A 69 -6.73 -4.94 7.83
C ASP A 69 -6.26 -6.02 6.84
N GLY A 70 -7.20 -6.83 6.35
CA GLY A 70 -6.94 -7.94 5.43
C GLY A 70 -6.42 -7.54 4.05
N THR A 71 -6.40 -6.25 3.72
CA THR A 71 -5.82 -5.76 2.45
C THR A 71 -4.29 -5.64 2.48
N ARG A 72 -3.68 -5.85 3.67
CA ARG A 72 -2.24 -5.82 3.86
C ARG A 72 -1.71 -7.23 4.16
N PRO A 73 -0.54 -7.61 3.60
CA PRO A 73 0.07 -8.92 3.86
C PRO A 73 0.76 -8.99 5.23
N THR A 74 0.50 -8.03 6.13
CA THR A 74 1.16 -7.94 7.44
C THR A 74 1.06 -9.27 8.20
N PRO A 75 2.17 -9.84 8.68
CA PRO A 75 2.21 -11.15 9.30
C PRO A 75 1.79 -11.09 10.78
N THR A 76 0.65 -10.44 11.06
CA THR A 76 0.14 -10.19 12.42
C THR A 76 0.05 -11.47 13.24
N ALA A 77 -0.47 -12.58 12.67
CA ALA A 77 -0.55 -13.85 13.36
C ALA A 77 0.83 -14.39 13.80
N LYS A 78 1.89 -14.16 13.01
CA LYS A 78 3.27 -14.58 13.35
C LYS A 78 3.82 -13.74 14.53
N VAL A 79 3.54 -12.44 14.53
CA VAL A 79 3.90 -11.54 15.65
C VAL A 79 3.13 -11.92 16.91
N LEU A 80 1.82 -12.16 16.79
CA LEU A 80 0.97 -12.53 17.92
C LEU A 80 1.40 -13.83 18.59
N LYS A 81 1.89 -14.82 17.85
CA LYS A 81 2.47 -16.03 18.44
C LYS A 81 3.56 -15.73 19.47
N GLN A 82 4.30 -14.64 19.32
CA GLN A 82 5.36 -14.22 20.24
C GLN A 82 4.85 -13.42 21.43
N ILE A 83 3.91 -12.50 21.20
CA ILE A 83 3.49 -11.56 22.21
C ILE A 83 2.18 -11.93 22.92
N TYR A 84 1.28 -12.67 22.26
CA TYR A 84 -0.05 -13.01 22.80
C TYR A 84 0.01 -13.76 24.14
N PRO A 85 0.92 -14.74 24.34
CA PRO A 85 1.07 -15.39 25.64
C PRO A 85 1.34 -14.42 26.80
N LYS A 86 2.01 -13.28 26.54
CA LYS A 86 2.34 -12.26 27.54
C LYS A 86 1.19 -11.28 27.80
N ILE A 87 0.32 -11.05 26.83
CA ILE A 87 -0.77 -10.08 26.93
C ILE A 87 -2.16 -10.74 27.08
N ARG A 88 -2.25 -12.05 27.02
CA ARG A 88 -3.50 -12.83 27.01
C ARG A 88 -4.44 -12.43 28.16
N GLU A 89 -3.89 -12.32 29.37
CA GLU A 89 -4.65 -12.01 30.58
C GLU A 89 -4.64 -10.52 30.94
N LYS A 90 -4.04 -9.67 30.08
CA LYS A 90 -4.07 -8.22 30.27
C LYS A 90 -5.41 -7.64 29.81
N ASN A 91 -5.79 -6.52 30.43
CA ASN A 91 -6.88 -5.68 29.93
C ASN A 91 -6.47 -5.10 28.58
N LYS A 92 -7.12 -5.54 27.49
CA LYS A 92 -6.72 -5.16 26.14
C LYS A 92 -7.91 -5.05 25.20
N ILE A 93 -7.67 -4.41 24.07
CA ILE A 93 -8.57 -4.43 22.91
C ILE A 93 -7.74 -4.36 21.64
N PHE A 94 -8.08 -5.16 20.66
CA PHE A 94 -7.56 -5.07 19.31
C PHE A 94 -8.43 -4.13 18.48
N ILE A 95 -7.80 -3.25 17.72
CA ILE A 95 -8.46 -2.42 16.72
C ILE A 95 -7.85 -2.68 15.35
N ILE A 96 -8.68 -3.02 14.38
CA ILE A 96 -8.26 -3.19 12.99
C ILE A 96 -8.26 -1.82 12.32
N ALA A 97 -7.10 -1.41 11.83
CA ALA A 97 -6.86 -0.12 11.20
C ALA A 97 -7.37 -0.12 9.75
N THR A 98 -8.68 -0.12 9.56
CA THR A 98 -9.35 -0.14 8.25
C THR A 98 -9.21 1.17 7.50
N GLY A 99 -9.00 2.30 8.20
CA GLY A 99 -9.07 3.62 7.59
C GLY A 99 -10.45 3.86 6.96
N CYS A 100 -10.51 3.89 5.62
CA CYS A 100 -11.75 4.02 4.86
C CYS A 100 -12.18 2.72 4.16
N HIS A 101 -11.55 1.59 4.48
CA HIS A 101 -11.94 0.28 3.97
C HIS A 101 -13.16 -0.24 4.72
N ARG A 102 -13.75 -1.32 4.21
CA ARG A 102 -14.85 -2.03 4.86
C ARG A 102 -14.36 -2.84 6.07
N GLU A 103 -15.31 -3.23 6.88
CA GLU A 103 -15.15 -4.25 7.91
C GLU A 103 -14.56 -5.55 7.34
N GLY A 104 -13.78 -6.27 8.14
CA GLY A 104 -13.15 -7.53 7.77
C GLY A 104 -14.16 -8.67 7.60
N THR A 105 -13.76 -9.70 6.87
CA THR A 105 -14.48 -10.98 6.78
C THR A 105 -13.91 -11.99 7.77
N LEU A 106 -14.65 -13.06 8.05
CA LEU A 106 -14.18 -14.15 8.92
C LEU A 106 -12.83 -14.73 8.45
N ASP A 107 -12.64 -14.87 7.14
CA ASP A 107 -11.40 -15.40 6.58
C ASP A 107 -10.25 -14.41 6.80
N GLU A 108 -10.50 -13.11 6.64
CA GLU A 108 -9.53 -12.04 6.92
C GLU A 108 -9.15 -12.01 8.42
N TYR A 109 -10.14 -12.13 9.33
CA TYR A 109 -9.83 -12.20 10.77
C TYR A 109 -8.98 -13.43 11.12
N ASN A 110 -9.31 -14.59 10.54
CA ASN A 110 -8.50 -15.81 10.73
C ASN A 110 -7.07 -15.65 10.16
N MET A 111 -6.91 -14.92 9.06
CA MET A 111 -5.59 -14.60 8.49
C MET A 111 -4.81 -13.64 9.40
N ILE A 112 -5.45 -12.58 9.90
CA ILE A 112 -4.82 -11.54 10.73
C ILE A 112 -4.40 -12.10 12.09
N PHE A 113 -5.28 -12.82 12.78
CA PHE A 113 -5.07 -13.23 14.18
C PHE A 113 -4.64 -14.69 14.34
N GLY A 114 -4.95 -15.54 13.36
CA GLY A 114 -4.99 -16.98 13.51
C GLY A 114 -6.29 -17.43 14.20
N ALA A 115 -6.85 -18.57 13.79
CA ALA A 115 -8.19 -19.01 14.21
C ALA A 115 -8.39 -19.10 15.73
N GLU A 116 -7.38 -19.56 16.48
CA GLU A 116 -7.46 -19.73 17.93
C GLU A 116 -7.53 -18.38 18.67
N ILE A 117 -6.61 -17.46 18.33
CA ILE A 117 -6.58 -16.13 18.96
C ILE A 117 -7.83 -15.36 18.57
N TYR A 118 -8.23 -15.38 17.29
CA TYR A 118 -9.47 -14.73 16.84
C TYR A 118 -10.70 -15.20 17.64
N LYS A 119 -10.87 -16.51 17.77
CA LYS A 119 -11.98 -17.08 18.54
C LYS A 119 -12.00 -16.59 19.99
N GLU A 120 -10.84 -16.49 20.62
CA GLU A 120 -10.72 -16.04 22.00
C GLU A 120 -11.07 -14.55 22.14
N ILE A 121 -10.44 -13.67 21.34
CA ILE A 121 -10.65 -12.21 21.45
C ILE A 121 -12.07 -11.82 21.04
N ALA A 122 -12.66 -12.48 20.05
CA ALA A 122 -14.05 -12.25 19.63
C ALA A 122 -15.03 -12.65 20.74
N ALA A 123 -14.82 -13.81 21.38
CA ALA A 123 -15.67 -14.28 22.48
C ALA A 123 -15.62 -13.37 23.71
N LYS A 124 -14.49 -12.66 23.94
CA LYS A 124 -14.31 -11.70 25.02
C LYS A 124 -14.75 -10.28 24.68
N GLY A 125 -15.15 -10.00 23.44
CA GLY A 125 -15.43 -8.64 22.96
C GLY A 125 -14.20 -7.73 22.93
N GLU A 126 -13.02 -8.31 22.71
CA GLU A 126 -11.73 -7.62 22.69
C GLU A 126 -11.29 -7.23 21.27
N LEU A 127 -12.23 -7.12 20.32
CA LEU A 127 -11.96 -6.78 18.92
C LEU A 127 -12.91 -5.68 18.44
N HIS A 128 -12.39 -4.72 17.69
CA HIS A 128 -13.15 -3.66 17.04
C HIS A 128 -12.59 -3.38 15.65
N ASP A 129 -13.45 -3.33 14.64
CA ASP A 129 -13.10 -2.79 13.32
C ASP A 129 -13.34 -1.29 13.34
N HIS A 130 -12.31 -0.52 13.01
CA HIS A 130 -12.45 0.92 12.93
C HIS A 130 -13.38 1.33 11.78
N ASP A 131 -14.37 2.17 12.08
CA ASP A 131 -15.22 2.82 11.09
C ASP A 131 -15.00 4.34 11.12
N SER A 132 -14.29 4.85 10.12
CA SER A 132 -13.92 6.26 10.01
C SER A 132 -15.09 7.24 9.95
N LYS A 133 -16.31 6.75 9.70
CA LYS A 133 -17.53 7.58 9.53
C LYS A 133 -18.49 7.46 10.70
N HIS A 134 -18.55 6.32 11.37
CA HIS A 134 -19.59 6.03 12.34
C HIS A 134 -19.08 5.83 13.76
N ASP A 135 -17.78 5.55 13.95
CA ASP A 135 -17.19 5.48 15.28
C ASP A 135 -17.16 6.85 15.96
N GLU A 136 -17.17 6.83 17.29
CA GLU A 136 -16.93 8.03 18.08
C GLU A 136 -15.46 8.47 17.94
N MET A 137 -15.28 9.72 17.50
CA MET A 137 -13.97 10.32 17.26
C MET A 137 -13.65 11.41 18.27
N VAL A 138 -12.39 11.50 18.67
CA VAL A 138 -11.89 12.53 19.57
C VAL A 138 -10.93 13.44 18.83
N PHE A 139 -11.15 14.75 18.89
CA PHE A 139 -10.22 15.75 18.36
C PHE A 139 -9.02 15.89 19.30
N LEU A 140 -7.82 15.68 18.78
CA LEU A 140 -6.56 15.73 19.56
C LEU A 140 -5.68 16.93 19.21
N GLY A 141 -5.95 17.60 18.10
CA GLY A 141 -5.16 18.73 17.63
C GLY A 141 -5.04 18.78 16.12
N GLU A 142 -4.09 19.55 15.63
CA GLU A 142 -3.91 19.83 14.21
C GLU A 142 -2.44 19.72 13.81
N SER A 143 -2.14 19.17 12.62
CA SER A 143 -0.81 19.19 12.05
C SER A 143 -0.44 20.59 11.54
N LYS A 144 0.86 20.82 11.30
CA LYS A 144 1.35 22.08 10.67
C LYS A 144 0.72 22.41 9.32
N ASN A 145 0.20 21.41 8.61
CA ASN A 145 -0.46 21.58 7.31
C ASN A 145 -1.97 21.72 7.42
N GLY A 146 -2.51 21.81 8.64
CA GLY A 146 -3.94 22.01 8.90
C GLY A 146 -4.76 20.72 8.89
N THR A 147 -4.15 19.54 8.90
CA THR A 147 -4.88 18.29 9.05
C THR A 147 -5.38 18.15 10.48
N GLN A 148 -6.69 18.21 10.65
CA GLN A 148 -7.33 18.03 11.94
C GLN A 148 -7.32 16.57 12.35
N MET A 149 -6.70 16.26 13.49
CA MET A 149 -6.55 14.89 13.97
C MET A 149 -7.71 14.48 14.85
N TYR A 150 -8.69 13.84 14.22
CA TYR A 150 -9.75 13.11 14.89
C TYR A 150 -9.40 11.63 14.88
N LEU A 151 -9.18 11.02 16.03
CA LEU A 151 -8.91 9.59 16.16
C LEU A 151 -10.08 8.86 16.80
N ASN A 152 -10.19 7.57 16.47
CA ASN A 152 -11.10 6.66 17.15
C ASN A 152 -10.91 6.78 18.68
N LYS A 153 -12.00 6.95 19.41
CA LYS A 153 -12.00 7.15 20.85
C LYS A 153 -11.20 6.08 21.60
N ILE A 154 -11.29 4.81 21.14
CA ILE A 154 -10.54 3.70 21.74
C ILE A 154 -9.03 4.00 21.74
N VAL A 155 -8.53 4.60 20.65
CA VAL A 155 -7.11 4.95 20.49
C VAL A 155 -6.79 6.27 21.19
N ALA A 156 -7.64 7.27 21.01
CA ALA A 156 -7.41 8.63 21.55
C ALA A 156 -7.32 8.66 23.09
N GLU A 157 -8.09 7.82 23.77
CA GLU A 157 -8.10 7.74 25.25
C GLU A 157 -7.11 6.68 25.79
N ALA A 158 -6.37 6.00 24.91
CA ALA A 158 -5.39 5.00 25.33
C ALA A 158 -4.18 5.64 26.03
N LYS A 159 -3.64 4.95 27.02
CA LYS A 159 -2.33 5.29 27.60
C LYS A 159 -1.21 4.46 27.00
N LYS A 160 -1.52 3.23 26.57
CA LYS A 160 -0.57 2.29 25.99
C LYS A 160 -1.13 1.74 24.67
N VAL A 161 -0.35 1.87 23.62
CA VAL A 161 -0.70 1.36 22.27
C VAL A 161 0.42 0.47 21.75
N ILE A 162 0.08 -0.74 21.31
CA ILE A 162 0.97 -1.59 20.52
C ILE A 162 0.55 -1.46 19.05
N VAL A 163 1.49 -1.17 18.18
CA VAL A 163 1.27 -1.11 16.73
C VAL A 163 1.95 -2.31 16.07
N ILE A 164 1.20 -3.12 15.33
CA ILE A 164 1.75 -4.20 14.51
C ILE A 164 1.51 -3.84 13.03
N GLY A 165 2.60 -3.70 12.27
CA GLY A 165 2.53 -3.28 10.88
C GLY A 165 3.59 -3.90 9.99
N SER A 166 3.47 -3.65 8.68
CA SER A 166 4.49 -3.95 7.67
C SER A 166 4.92 -2.70 6.92
N VAL A 167 6.18 -2.67 6.53
CA VAL A 167 6.78 -1.55 5.79
C VAL A 167 7.11 -2.01 4.38
N GLU A 168 6.50 -1.35 3.41
CA GLU A 168 6.65 -1.58 1.99
C GLU A 168 6.50 -0.24 1.23
N PRO A 169 7.04 -0.08 0.02
CA PRO A 169 6.85 1.13 -0.78
C PRO A 169 5.36 1.47 -0.96
N HIS A 170 5.06 2.76 -0.92
CA HIS A 170 3.70 3.25 -1.11
C HIS A 170 3.67 4.41 -2.07
N TYR A 171 2.88 4.33 -3.13
CA TYR A 171 2.88 5.17 -4.32
C TYR A 171 2.75 6.70 -4.07
N PHE A 172 2.19 7.15 -2.94
CA PHE A 172 2.17 8.58 -2.58
C PHE A 172 2.69 8.90 -1.18
N ALA A 173 2.70 7.96 -0.23
CA ALA A 173 3.13 8.22 1.15
C ALA A 173 4.58 7.81 1.43
N GLY A 174 5.35 7.50 0.37
CA GLY A 174 6.68 6.94 0.46
C GLY A 174 6.65 5.46 0.82
N TYR A 175 6.24 5.14 2.05
CA TYR A 175 6.12 3.77 2.58
C TYR A 175 4.86 3.59 3.44
N THR A 176 4.44 2.32 3.60
CA THR A 176 3.46 1.89 4.61
C THR A 176 4.09 1.78 6.00
N GLY A 177 3.32 1.35 6.99
CA GLY A 177 3.79 1.09 8.36
C GLY A 177 3.88 2.33 9.26
N GLY A 178 4.30 2.12 10.49
CA GLY A 178 4.50 3.13 11.52
C GLY A 178 3.29 4.04 11.73
N ARG A 179 3.48 5.34 11.50
CA ARG A 179 2.46 6.40 11.61
C ARG A 179 1.14 6.11 10.88
N LYS A 180 1.14 5.25 9.85
CA LYS A 180 -0.09 4.92 9.10
C LYS A 180 -1.10 4.11 9.93
N ALA A 181 -0.70 3.51 11.02
CA ALA A 181 -1.62 2.87 11.97
C ALA A 181 -2.60 3.89 12.59
N PHE A 182 -2.16 5.13 12.79
CA PHE A 182 -2.98 6.23 13.31
C PHE A 182 -3.65 7.01 12.18
N LEU A 183 -2.89 7.51 11.21
CA LEU A 183 -3.40 8.25 10.05
C LEU A 183 -2.91 7.57 8.75
N PRO A 184 -3.78 6.91 7.98
CA PRO A 184 -5.24 6.90 8.05
C PRO A 184 -5.87 5.84 8.96
N GLY A 185 -5.11 4.89 9.49
CA GLY A 185 -5.59 3.61 10.01
C GLY A 185 -6.76 3.68 11.00
N THR A 186 -6.69 4.59 11.97
CA THR A 186 -7.71 4.77 13.03
C THR A 186 -8.23 6.22 13.10
N ALA A 187 -8.05 6.99 12.01
CA ALA A 187 -8.48 8.39 11.94
C ALA A 187 -9.87 8.54 11.33
N SER A 188 -10.51 9.69 11.57
CA SER A 188 -11.79 10.03 10.96
C SER A 188 -11.68 10.19 9.44
N TYR A 189 -12.83 10.06 8.76
CA TYR A 189 -12.92 10.28 7.31
C TYR A 189 -12.44 11.68 6.90
N GLU A 190 -12.69 12.70 7.73
CA GLU A 190 -12.25 14.09 7.51
C GLU A 190 -10.73 14.21 7.61
N SER A 191 -10.13 13.65 8.65
CA SER A 191 -8.66 13.65 8.83
C SER A 191 -7.96 12.95 7.66
N ILE A 192 -8.50 11.79 7.25
CA ILE A 192 -7.99 11.03 6.09
C ILE A 192 -8.10 11.85 4.82
N THR A 193 -9.25 12.50 4.60
CA THR A 193 -9.50 13.31 3.39
C THR A 193 -8.52 14.47 3.30
N GLN A 194 -8.28 15.18 4.41
CA GLN A 194 -7.36 16.33 4.47
C GLN A 194 -5.92 15.88 4.17
N ASN A 195 -5.42 14.84 4.83
CA ASN A 195 -4.08 14.31 4.58
C ASN A 195 -3.94 13.78 3.13
N HIS A 196 -4.91 12.98 2.65
CA HIS A 196 -4.84 12.38 1.31
C HIS A 196 -4.99 13.40 0.17
N LYS A 197 -5.54 14.59 0.42
CA LYS A 197 -5.51 15.69 -0.53
C LYS A 197 -4.07 16.13 -0.86
N LEU A 198 -3.14 16.01 0.09
CA LEU A 198 -1.72 16.31 -0.12
C LEU A 198 -1.06 15.37 -1.15
N ALA A 199 -1.68 14.22 -1.45
CA ALA A 199 -1.21 13.31 -2.50
C ALA A 199 -1.34 13.86 -3.92
N LEU A 200 -2.03 14.99 -4.11
CA LEU A 200 -2.04 15.74 -5.37
C LEU A 200 -0.71 16.42 -5.69
N SER A 201 0.16 16.60 -4.69
CA SER A 201 1.50 17.13 -4.92
C SER A 201 2.34 16.17 -5.76
N SER A 202 3.15 16.72 -6.67
CA SER A 202 4.15 15.96 -7.40
C SER A 202 5.25 15.34 -6.51
N ASP A 203 5.42 15.89 -5.29
CA ASP A 203 6.38 15.40 -4.31
C ASP A 203 5.86 14.19 -3.51
N ALA A 204 4.55 13.91 -3.58
CA ALA A 204 3.93 12.72 -3.01
C ALA A 204 4.21 11.50 -3.90
N GLN A 205 5.33 10.84 -3.68
CA GLN A 205 5.86 9.74 -4.51
C GLN A 205 6.25 8.52 -3.69
N ALA A 206 6.35 7.37 -4.35
CA ALA A 206 6.93 6.17 -3.76
C ALA A 206 8.39 6.41 -3.34
N LEU A 207 8.81 5.77 -2.25
CA LEU A 207 10.16 5.84 -1.63
C LEU A 207 10.55 7.21 -1.06
N ARG A 208 9.86 8.27 -1.40
CA ARG A 208 10.18 9.61 -0.91
C ARG A 208 9.55 9.84 0.47
N LEU A 209 10.37 10.14 1.45
CA LEU A 209 9.95 10.54 2.80
C LEU A 209 10.22 12.03 3.03
N GLU A 210 11.47 12.46 2.90
CA GLU A 210 11.84 13.88 2.99
C GLU A 210 11.23 14.69 1.85
N GLY A 211 10.57 15.79 2.19
CA GLY A 211 9.85 16.65 1.26
C GLY A 211 8.56 16.03 0.68
N ASN A 212 8.15 14.87 1.13
CA ASN A 212 6.85 14.30 0.77
C ASN A 212 5.75 14.86 1.69
N PRO A 213 4.84 15.70 1.19
CA PRO A 213 3.89 16.41 2.05
C PRO A 213 2.93 15.48 2.79
N VAL A 214 2.59 14.32 2.21
CA VAL A 214 1.73 13.34 2.86
C VAL A 214 2.43 12.70 4.05
N HIS A 215 3.69 12.27 3.85
CA HIS A 215 4.49 11.67 4.92
C HIS A 215 4.78 12.67 6.04
N GLU A 216 5.25 13.87 5.68
CA GLU A 216 5.60 14.90 6.65
C GLU A 216 4.40 15.35 7.48
N ASP A 217 3.23 15.44 6.86
CA ASP A 217 1.98 15.73 7.55
C ASP A 217 1.60 14.62 8.53
N MET A 218 1.71 13.35 8.13
CA MET A 218 1.50 12.21 9.04
C MET A 218 2.46 12.23 10.23
N ILE A 219 3.75 12.51 10.01
CA ILE A 219 4.76 12.59 11.09
C ILE A 219 4.46 13.75 12.03
N ASP A 220 4.11 14.90 11.49
CA ASP A 220 3.76 16.06 12.30
C ASP A 220 2.48 15.81 13.12
N ALA A 221 1.50 15.18 12.52
CA ALA A 221 0.26 14.78 13.18
C ALA A 221 0.48 13.82 14.37
N MET A 222 1.55 13.00 14.36
CA MET A 222 1.84 12.11 15.52
C MET A 222 2.19 12.88 16.78
N LYS A 223 2.53 14.16 16.72
CA LYS A 223 2.81 15.00 17.92
C LYS A 223 1.61 15.12 18.86
N VAL A 224 0.39 15.01 18.33
CA VAL A 224 -0.82 15.05 19.16
C VAL A 224 -0.96 13.81 20.06
N LEU A 225 -0.18 12.75 19.81
CA LEU A 225 -0.17 11.50 20.56
C LEU A 225 0.82 11.50 21.73
N ALA A 226 1.43 12.62 22.08
CA ALA A 226 2.47 12.69 23.12
C ALA A 226 2.03 12.15 24.49
N HIS A 227 0.72 12.02 24.75
CA HIS A 227 0.14 11.43 25.96
C HIS A 227 0.03 9.90 25.93
N ILE A 228 0.31 9.27 24.79
CA ILE A 228 0.20 7.82 24.53
C ILE A 228 1.61 7.23 24.49
N ASP A 229 1.87 6.22 25.31
CA ASP A 229 3.07 5.40 25.20
C ASP A 229 2.87 4.36 24.09
N VAL A 230 3.70 4.40 23.04
CA VAL A 230 3.55 3.54 21.86
C VAL A 230 4.72 2.55 21.76
N PHE A 231 4.41 1.27 21.62
CA PHE A 231 5.36 0.23 21.26
C PHE A 231 5.04 -0.30 19.87
N SER A 232 5.96 -0.11 18.95
CA SER A 232 5.78 -0.50 17.54
C SER A 232 6.51 -1.80 17.24
N ILE A 233 5.88 -2.67 16.44
CA ILE A 233 6.47 -3.88 15.87
C ILE A 233 6.23 -3.82 14.37
N GLN A 234 7.30 -3.59 13.62
CA GLN A 234 7.25 -3.44 12.17
C GLN A 234 7.98 -4.60 11.51
N THR A 235 7.44 -5.07 10.38
CA THR A 235 8.04 -6.14 9.59
C THR A 235 8.26 -5.71 8.15
N VAL A 236 9.23 -6.30 7.49
CA VAL A 236 9.42 -6.24 6.03
C VAL A 236 9.26 -7.65 5.49
N LEU A 237 8.43 -7.82 4.48
CA LEU A 237 8.20 -9.10 3.82
C LEU A 237 9.01 -9.20 2.53
N ASP A 238 9.38 -10.41 2.16
CA ASP A 238 9.86 -10.72 0.83
C ASP A 238 8.71 -10.86 -0.18
N SER A 239 9.02 -11.15 -1.44
CA SER A 239 8.04 -11.33 -2.52
C SER A 239 7.12 -12.55 -2.33
N GLU A 240 7.47 -13.48 -1.45
CA GLU A 240 6.68 -14.67 -1.12
C GLU A 240 5.91 -14.51 0.20
N HIS A 241 5.86 -13.28 0.76
CA HIS A 241 5.25 -12.95 2.05
C HIS A 241 5.91 -13.61 3.26
N GLY A 242 7.17 -14.05 3.14
CA GLY A 242 8.03 -14.42 4.26
C GLY A 242 8.53 -13.18 5.00
N VAL A 243 8.75 -13.28 6.33
CA VAL A 243 9.34 -12.16 7.09
C VAL A 243 10.84 -12.11 6.79
N TYR A 244 11.24 -11.08 6.05
CA TYR A 244 12.64 -10.79 5.74
C TYR A 244 13.33 -10.03 6.88
N TYR A 245 12.62 -9.10 7.50
CA TYR A 245 13.15 -8.28 8.58
C TYR A 245 12.07 -7.91 9.59
N ALA A 246 12.47 -7.70 10.83
CA ALA A 246 11.60 -7.18 11.88
C ALA A 246 12.36 -6.16 12.73
N SER A 247 11.67 -5.09 13.14
CA SER A 247 12.15 -4.06 14.04
C SER A 247 11.07 -3.72 15.06
N ALA A 248 11.46 -3.39 16.29
CA ALA A 248 10.51 -3.03 17.34
C ALA A 248 11.04 -1.86 18.17
N GLY A 249 10.14 -1.17 18.89
CA GLY A 249 10.48 -0.08 19.78
C GLY A 249 9.68 1.19 19.51
N ASP A 250 10.35 2.36 19.44
CA ASP A 250 9.71 3.63 19.09
C ASP A 250 9.02 3.55 17.73
N LEU A 251 7.89 4.25 17.58
CA LEU A 251 7.05 4.22 16.38
C LEU A 251 7.81 4.63 15.13
N ASN A 252 8.59 5.70 15.20
CA ASN A 252 9.29 6.25 14.05
C ASN A 252 10.60 5.51 13.80
N ASP A 253 11.38 5.22 14.84
CA ASP A 253 12.68 4.59 14.71
C ASP A 253 12.57 3.18 14.16
N SER A 254 11.62 2.36 14.66
CA SER A 254 11.36 1.04 14.12
C SER A 254 10.86 1.08 12.67
N PHE A 255 10.07 2.10 12.32
CA PHE A 255 9.64 2.33 10.94
C PHE A 255 10.81 2.67 10.02
N TYR A 256 11.65 3.66 10.39
CA TYR A 256 12.79 4.05 9.55
C TYR A 256 13.87 2.96 9.43
N ASP A 257 14.01 2.13 10.45
CA ASP A 257 14.87 0.95 10.39
C ASP A 257 14.36 -0.07 9.37
N CYS A 258 13.06 -0.33 9.35
CA CYS A 258 12.42 -1.19 8.34
C CYS A 258 12.44 -0.60 6.92
N VAL A 259 12.38 0.73 6.74
CA VAL A 259 12.45 1.39 5.43
C VAL A 259 13.71 0.98 4.66
N LYS A 260 14.88 0.96 5.33
CA LYS A 260 16.15 0.56 4.72
C LYS A 260 16.09 -0.87 4.19
N LYS A 261 15.39 -1.75 4.90
CA LYS A 261 15.23 -3.16 4.53
C LYS A 261 14.16 -3.38 3.46
N ALA A 262 13.12 -2.55 3.45
CA ALA A 262 12.15 -2.55 2.36
C ALA A 262 12.78 -2.15 1.02
N ASP A 263 13.73 -1.20 1.03
CA ASP A 263 14.48 -0.85 -0.17
C ASP A 263 15.28 -2.02 -0.74
N GLU A 264 15.89 -2.85 0.13
CA GLU A 264 16.63 -4.03 -0.30
C GLU A 264 15.76 -5.03 -1.06
N VAL A 265 14.47 -5.14 -0.71
CA VAL A 265 13.50 -6.05 -1.36
C VAL A 265 12.89 -5.44 -2.61
N PHE A 266 12.35 -4.23 -2.50
CA PHE A 266 11.42 -3.68 -3.50
C PHE A 266 12.05 -2.70 -4.49
N CYS A 267 13.23 -2.13 -4.19
CA CYS A 267 13.92 -1.22 -5.11
C CYS A 267 14.83 -1.99 -6.05
N VAL A 268 14.53 -1.93 -7.34
CA VAL A 268 15.23 -2.70 -8.37
C VAL A 268 15.95 -1.77 -9.32
N ASN A 269 17.26 -1.96 -9.48
CA ASN A 269 18.03 -1.17 -10.44
C ASN A 269 17.75 -1.64 -11.86
N ILE A 270 17.34 -0.71 -12.72
CA ILE A 270 17.16 -0.94 -14.15
C ILE A 270 18.29 -0.27 -14.93
N PRO A 271 18.72 -0.82 -16.08
CA PRO A 271 19.87 -0.29 -16.81
C PRO A 271 19.61 1.10 -17.39
N ARG A 272 18.37 1.38 -17.77
CA ARG A 272 17.86 2.66 -18.27
C ARG A 272 16.34 2.58 -18.41
N LYS A 273 15.69 3.73 -18.60
CA LYS A 273 14.26 3.78 -18.94
C LYS A 273 13.99 3.18 -20.32
N ALA A 274 12.85 2.54 -20.46
CA ALA A 274 12.41 1.86 -21.68
C ALA A 274 11.36 2.67 -22.46
N ASP A 275 11.23 2.39 -23.76
CA ASP A 275 10.21 3.00 -24.63
C ASP A 275 8.82 2.39 -24.37
N ILE A 276 8.80 1.13 -23.90
CA ILE A 276 7.59 0.37 -23.59
C ILE A 276 7.82 -0.29 -22.22
N VAL A 277 6.85 -0.16 -21.32
CA VAL A 277 6.87 -0.86 -20.03
C VAL A 277 5.60 -1.67 -19.88
N ILE A 278 5.75 -2.97 -19.60
CA ILE A 278 4.67 -3.88 -19.25
C ILE A 278 4.69 -4.02 -17.73
N SER A 279 3.67 -3.50 -17.08
CA SER A 279 3.58 -3.47 -15.61
C SER A 279 2.38 -4.25 -15.14
N VAL A 280 2.63 -5.37 -14.45
CA VAL A 280 1.59 -6.32 -14.05
C VAL A 280 1.14 -6.02 -12.63
N ALA A 281 -0.17 -5.98 -12.41
CA ALA A 281 -0.77 -6.09 -11.09
C ALA A 281 -1.29 -7.53 -10.92
N PRO A 282 -0.49 -8.45 -10.34
CA PRO A 282 -0.90 -9.84 -10.20
C PRO A 282 -1.93 -9.99 -9.07
N TYR A 283 -2.52 -11.19 -8.95
CA TYR A 283 -3.36 -11.54 -7.81
C TYR A 283 -2.60 -11.35 -6.48
N PRO A 284 -3.24 -10.77 -5.43
CA PRO A 284 -4.63 -10.31 -5.34
C PRO A 284 -4.86 -8.86 -5.77
N MET A 285 -3.82 -8.14 -6.22
CA MET A 285 -3.89 -6.70 -6.56
C MET A 285 -4.72 -6.40 -7.79
N ASP A 286 -5.01 -7.40 -8.61
CA ASP A 286 -5.88 -7.37 -9.78
C ASP A 286 -7.39 -7.44 -9.44
N VAL A 287 -7.76 -7.21 -8.19
CA VAL A 287 -9.16 -7.28 -7.75
C VAL A 287 -10.03 -6.29 -8.52
N ASP A 288 -9.59 -5.05 -8.65
CA ASP A 288 -10.22 -3.99 -9.44
C ASP A 288 -9.17 -3.02 -10.00
N LEU A 289 -9.58 -2.14 -10.91
CA LEU A 289 -8.68 -1.13 -11.48
C LEU A 289 -8.16 -0.17 -10.41
N TYR A 290 -8.99 0.19 -9.44
CA TYR A 290 -8.62 1.11 -8.36
C TYR A 290 -7.44 0.61 -7.52
N GLN A 291 -7.25 -0.70 -7.43
CA GLN A 291 -6.06 -1.29 -6.80
C GLN A 291 -4.94 -1.55 -7.81
N ALA A 292 -5.27 -2.06 -8.99
CA ALA A 292 -4.30 -2.41 -10.04
C ALA A 292 -3.51 -1.20 -10.56
N GLN A 293 -4.07 0.01 -10.50
CA GLN A 293 -3.41 1.23 -10.97
C GLN A 293 -2.05 1.51 -10.31
N LYS A 294 -1.74 0.92 -9.15
CA LYS A 294 -0.40 1.00 -8.54
C LYS A 294 0.71 0.50 -9.49
N ALA A 295 0.36 -0.43 -10.39
CA ALA A 295 1.28 -0.88 -11.43
C ALA A 295 1.59 0.22 -12.46
N LEU A 296 0.66 1.16 -12.71
CA LEU A 296 0.93 2.34 -13.52
C LEU A 296 1.89 3.30 -12.82
N ASP A 297 1.67 3.56 -11.51
CA ASP A 297 2.52 4.47 -10.74
C ASP A 297 3.98 4.00 -10.70
N ASN A 298 4.22 2.71 -10.45
CA ASN A 298 5.58 2.15 -10.43
C ASN A 298 6.14 1.96 -11.86
N GLY A 299 5.32 1.50 -12.80
CA GLY A 299 5.71 1.31 -14.20
C GLY A 299 6.21 2.61 -14.85
N LYS A 300 5.60 3.75 -14.50
CA LYS A 300 6.03 5.08 -14.93
C LYS A 300 7.51 5.35 -14.60
N LEU A 301 8.01 4.84 -13.48
CA LEU A 301 9.40 5.07 -13.07
C LEU A 301 10.42 4.42 -14.02
N ALA A 302 10.04 3.30 -14.66
CA ALA A 302 10.85 2.61 -15.66
C ALA A 302 10.64 3.13 -17.09
N LEU A 303 9.66 4.02 -17.32
CA LEU A 303 9.24 4.45 -18.64
C LEU A 303 9.97 5.74 -19.07
N ALA A 304 10.38 5.82 -20.32
CA ALA A 304 10.82 7.05 -20.95
C ALA A 304 9.60 7.98 -21.22
N LYS A 305 9.85 9.29 -21.29
CA LYS A 305 8.80 10.26 -21.65
C LYS A 305 8.22 9.91 -23.03
N ASP A 306 6.93 10.12 -23.19
CA ASP A 306 6.16 9.77 -24.40
C ASP A 306 6.16 8.27 -24.73
N GLY A 307 6.59 7.41 -23.81
CA GLY A 307 6.58 5.96 -23.94
C GLY A 307 5.17 5.35 -23.87
N VAL A 308 5.10 4.03 -24.01
CA VAL A 308 3.87 3.25 -23.87
C VAL A 308 3.93 2.45 -22.58
N LEU A 309 2.99 2.69 -21.67
CA LEU A 309 2.82 1.95 -20.41
C LEU A 309 1.63 1.01 -20.54
N ILE A 310 1.91 -0.29 -20.56
CA ILE A 310 0.90 -1.34 -20.66
C ILE A 310 0.69 -1.93 -19.26
N MET A 311 -0.46 -1.63 -18.65
CA MET A 311 -0.88 -2.32 -17.44
C MET A 311 -1.51 -3.66 -17.78
N VAL A 312 -1.14 -4.71 -17.07
CA VAL A 312 -1.77 -6.02 -17.16
C VAL A 312 -2.44 -6.35 -15.84
N ALA A 313 -3.77 -6.44 -15.85
CA ALA A 313 -4.56 -6.73 -14.65
C ALA A 313 -5.94 -7.24 -15.04
N LYS A 314 -6.38 -8.36 -14.45
CA LYS A 314 -7.69 -8.95 -14.75
C LYS A 314 -8.86 -8.05 -14.35
N CYS A 315 -8.73 -7.29 -13.26
CA CYS A 315 -9.77 -6.41 -12.70
C CYS A 315 -11.07 -7.15 -12.41
N ARG A 316 -10.95 -8.26 -11.67
CA ARG A 316 -11.99 -9.30 -11.44
C ARG A 316 -13.33 -8.79 -10.93
N THR A 317 -13.36 -7.64 -10.25
CA THR A 317 -14.57 -7.00 -9.71
C THR A 317 -14.89 -5.64 -10.36
N GLY A 318 -14.26 -5.34 -11.51
CA GLY A 318 -14.52 -4.13 -12.28
C GLY A 318 -13.57 -2.97 -11.97
N ILE A 319 -14.09 -1.75 -12.08
CA ILE A 319 -13.30 -0.51 -11.94
C ILE A 319 -12.95 -0.17 -10.49
N GLY A 320 -13.81 -0.54 -9.54
CA GLY A 320 -13.69 -0.18 -8.14
C GLY A 320 -14.70 0.88 -7.68
N PRO A 321 -14.38 1.76 -6.71
CA PRO A 321 -15.35 2.67 -6.12
C PRO A 321 -16.03 3.61 -7.12
N LYS A 322 -17.38 3.70 -7.05
CA LYS A 322 -18.18 4.52 -7.95
C LYS A 322 -17.72 5.98 -8.04
N PRO A 323 -17.37 6.71 -6.96
CA PRO A 323 -16.90 8.09 -7.08
C PRO A 323 -15.63 8.26 -7.93
N PHE A 324 -14.73 7.27 -7.91
CA PHE A 324 -13.54 7.25 -8.77
C PHE A 324 -13.92 7.09 -10.24
N PHE A 325 -14.77 6.11 -10.55
CA PHE A 325 -15.23 5.88 -11.92
C PHE A 325 -16.03 7.06 -12.47
N ASP A 326 -16.99 7.56 -11.69
CA ASP A 326 -17.82 8.71 -12.09
C ASP A 326 -16.99 9.95 -12.43
N LEU A 327 -15.95 10.23 -11.64
CA LEU A 327 -15.03 11.32 -11.93
C LEU A 327 -14.30 11.12 -13.26
N MET A 328 -13.67 9.97 -13.45
CA MET A 328 -12.91 9.66 -14.66
C MET A 328 -13.81 9.70 -15.90
N ALA A 329 -14.95 9.04 -15.85
CA ALA A 329 -15.90 8.93 -16.96
C ALA A 329 -16.62 10.28 -17.27
N SER A 330 -16.70 11.18 -16.30
CA SER A 330 -17.36 12.49 -16.50
C SER A 330 -16.52 13.50 -17.28
N ALA A 331 -15.24 13.20 -17.52
CA ALA A 331 -14.30 14.12 -18.16
C ALA A 331 -13.74 13.50 -19.45
N PRO A 332 -13.92 14.13 -20.62
CA PRO A 332 -13.46 13.59 -21.89
C PRO A 332 -11.92 13.55 -22.03
N THR A 333 -11.20 14.30 -21.21
CA THR A 333 -9.73 14.34 -21.25
C THR A 333 -9.10 14.24 -19.85
N PRO A 334 -7.86 13.74 -19.72
CA PRO A 334 -7.14 13.73 -18.45
C PRO A 334 -6.98 15.15 -17.83
N GLN A 335 -6.83 16.21 -18.66
CA GLN A 335 -6.76 17.59 -18.19
C GLN A 335 -8.03 18.00 -17.48
N GLU A 336 -9.19 17.62 -18.02
CA GLU A 336 -10.49 17.94 -17.42
C GLU A 336 -10.73 17.15 -16.12
N VAL A 337 -10.18 15.92 -16.00
CA VAL A 337 -10.17 15.19 -14.72
C VAL A 337 -9.47 16.02 -13.65
N LEU A 338 -8.26 16.52 -13.95
CA LEU A 338 -7.49 17.35 -13.01
C LEU A 338 -8.23 18.64 -12.66
N ALA A 339 -8.81 19.33 -13.65
CA ALA A 339 -9.58 20.56 -13.41
C ALA A 339 -10.79 20.32 -12.49
N LYS A 340 -11.47 19.18 -12.63
CA LYS A 340 -12.58 18.81 -11.72
C LYS A 340 -12.12 18.52 -10.30
N ILE A 341 -10.94 17.93 -10.14
CA ILE A 341 -10.34 17.67 -8.82
C ILE A 341 -9.96 18.99 -8.14
N ASP A 342 -9.41 19.94 -8.88
CA ASP A 342 -9.09 21.28 -8.37
C ASP A 342 -10.33 22.05 -7.92
N ALA A 343 -11.45 21.88 -8.63
CA ALA A 343 -12.72 22.48 -8.27
C ALA A 343 -13.36 21.89 -7.00
N GLY A 344 -13.02 20.64 -6.63
CA GLY A 344 -13.52 20.00 -5.41
C GLY A 344 -12.97 18.60 -5.19
N PHE A 345 -12.12 18.45 -4.20
CA PHE A 345 -11.52 17.16 -3.83
C PHE A 345 -12.49 16.29 -3.04
N LYS A 346 -12.53 14.98 -3.38
CA LYS A 346 -13.14 13.92 -2.58
C LYS A 346 -12.13 12.80 -2.40
N LEU A 347 -12.26 12.04 -1.32
CA LEU A 347 -11.40 10.89 -1.08
C LEU A 347 -11.49 9.89 -2.25
N GLY A 348 -10.34 9.40 -2.71
CA GLY A 348 -10.22 8.58 -3.92
C GLY A 348 -9.83 9.37 -5.18
N TYR A 349 -10.07 10.67 -5.23
CA TYR A 349 -9.73 11.53 -6.36
C TYR A 349 -8.23 11.65 -6.61
N HIS A 350 -7.40 11.50 -5.57
CA HIS A 350 -5.94 11.43 -5.73
C HIS A 350 -5.49 10.29 -6.67
N LYS A 351 -6.21 9.17 -6.71
CA LYS A 351 -5.91 8.08 -7.65
C LYS A 351 -6.26 8.45 -9.09
N ALA A 352 -7.42 9.09 -9.29
CA ALA A 352 -7.79 9.63 -10.59
C ALA A 352 -6.78 10.67 -11.07
N ALA A 353 -6.30 11.55 -10.18
CA ALA A 353 -5.25 12.53 -10.49
C ALA A 353 -3.97 11.85 -10.97
N LYS A 354 -3.47 10.83 -10.24
CA LYS A 354 -2.25 10.10 -10.64
C LYS A 354 -2.40 9.42 -12.00
N MET A 355 -3.54 8.78 -12.27
CA MET A 355 -3.79 8.18 -13.59
C MET A 355 -3.85 9.25 -14.70
N ALA A 356 -4.54 10.36 -14.46
CA ALA A 356 -4.62 11.47 -15.40
C ALA A 356 -3.23 12.08 -15.68
N GLU A 357 -2.42 12.34 -14.66
CA GLU A 357 -1.04 12.83 -14.79
C GLU A 357 -0.17 11.88 -15.63
N ILE A 358 -0.29 10.56 -15.42
CA ILE A 358 0.46 9.57 -16.21
C ILE A 358 -0.01 9.62 -17.67
N SER A 359 -1.31 9.70 -17.92
CA SER A 359 -1.88 9.76 -19.29
C SER A 359 -1.53 11.05 -20.06
N LEU A 360 -1.19 12.14 -19.33
CA LEU A 360 -0.66 13.37 -19.93
C LEU A 360 0.84 13.27 -20.28
N TRP A 361 1.54 12.38 -19.62
CA TRP A 361 2.99 12.24 -19.74
C TRP A 361 3.39 11.09 -20.68
N ALA A 362 2.56 10.05 -20.79
CA ALA A 362 2.79 8.85 -21.59
C ALA A 362 1.47 8.27 -22.10
N GLN A 363 1.56 7.29 -23.00
CA GLN A 363 0.38 6.54 -23.43
C GLN A 363 0.11 5.41 -22.44
N THR A 364 -1.10 5.38 -21.89
CA THR A 364 -1.54 4.37 -20.93
C THR A 364 -2.48 3.37 -21.60
N TRP A 365 -2.08 2.12 -21.65
CA TRP A 365 -2.82 1.01 -22.23
C TRP A 365 -3.13 -0.02 -21.16
N ALA A 366 -4.18 -0.80 -21.32
CA ALA A 366 -4.54 -1.87 -20.40
C ALA A 366 -4.88 -3.17 -21.13
N VAL A 367 -4.33 -4.27 -20.63
CA VAL A 367 -4.76 -5.63 -20.93
C VAL A 367 -5.59 -6.11 -19.77
N SER A 368 -6.91 -6.25 -19.96
CA SER A 368 -7.87 -6.50 -18.87
C SER A 368 -9.12 -7.21 -19.36
N ASP A 369 -9.90 -7.81 -18.41
CA ASP A 369 -11.26 -8.32 -18.67
C ASP A 369 -12.33 -7.19 -18.63
N LEU A 370 -11.95 -5.96 -18.26
CA LEU A 370 -12.84 -4.80 -18.36
C LEU A 370 -13.29 -4.60 -19.80
N SER A 371 -14.53 -4.13 -20.00
CA SER A 371 -15.00 -3.78 -21.33
C SER A 371 -14.20 -2.62 -21.94
N ASP A 372 -14.17 -2.55 -23.24
CA ASP A 372 -13.55 -1.47 -24.01
C ASP A 372 -14.06 -0.09 -23.57
N ASP A 373 -15.37 0.03 -23.31
CA ASP A 373 -15.99 1.29 -22.90
C ASP A 373 -15.57 1.71 -21.49
N GLU A 374 -15.48 0.75 -20.57
CA GLU A 374 -14.97 1.03 -19.21
C GLU A 374 -13.52 1.49 -19.26
N MET A 375 -12.65 0.82 -20.01
CA MET A 375 -11.25 1.21 -20.15
C MET A 375 -11.08 2.59 -20.78
N ARG A 376 -11.84 2.89 -21.85
CA ARG A 376 -11.83 4.22 -22.48
C ARG A 376 -12.36 5.31 -21.55
N ALA A 377 -13.40 5.01 -20.76
CA ALA A 377 -13.96 5.96 -19.79
C ALA A 377 -12.97 6.39 -18.71
N VAL A 378 -11.96 5.57 -18.46
CA VAL A 378 -10.87 5.89 -17.53
C VAL A 378 -9.55 6.25 -18.22
N HIS A 379 -9.61 6.65 -19.50
CA HIS A 379 -8.48 7.10 -20.33
C HIS A 379 -7.40 6.04 -20.57
N LEU A 380 -7.76 4.75 -20.57
CA LEU A 380 -6.90 3.65 -20.94
C LEU A 380 -7.23 3.16 -22.35
N LYS A 381 -6.22 2.93 -23.19
CA LYS A 381 -6.41 2.25 -24.48
C LYS A 381 -6.65 0.76 -24.23
N PRO A 382 -7.80 0.21 -24.65
CA PRO A 382 -8.19 -1.15 -24.33
C PRO A 382 -7.48 -2.20 -25.19
N TYR A 383 -7.10 -3.30 -24.53
CA TYR A 383 -6.67 -4.54 -25.12
C TYR A 383 -7.16 -5.75 -24.34
N HIS A 384 -7.43 -6.88 -25.03
CA HIS A 384 -7.75 -8.17 -24.43
C HIS A 384 -6.71 -9.25 -24.79
N ASP A 385 -5.72 -8.88 -25.61
CA ASP A 385 -4.61 -9.70 -26.03
C ASP A 385 -3.30 -8.95 -25.79
N ILE A 386 -2.43 -9.52 -24.98
CA ILE A 386 -1.15 -8.91 -24.62
C ILE A 386 -0.19 -8.85 -25.81
N GLN A 387 -0.18 -9.89 -26.69
CA GLN A 387 0.69 -9.90 -27.85
C GLN A 387 0.33 -8.77 -28.80
N LYS A 388 -0.97 -8.61 -29.08
CA LYS A 388 -1.44 -7.51 -29.89
C LYS A 388 -1.10 -6.14 -29.30
N ALA A 389 -1.22 -5.97 -27.97
CA ALA A 389 -0.84 -4.72 -27.33
C ALA A 389 0.65 -4.40 -27.53
N VAL A 390 1.52 -5.41 -27.39
CA VAL A 390 2.96 -5.24 -27.56
C VAL A 390 3.34 -5.00 -29.02
N ASP A 391 2.73 -5.73 -29.94
CA ASP A 391 2.97 -5.55 -31.40
C ASP A 391 2.56 -4.14 -31.85
N ASP A 392 1.41 -3.64 -31.42
CA ASP A 392 0.94 -2.28 -31.72
C ASP A 392 1.87 -1.22 -31.07
N ALA A 393 2.39 -1.49 -29.86
CA ALA A 393 3.36 -0.59 -29.20
C ALA A 393 4.69 -0.55 -29.96
N LEU A 394 5.20 -1.70 -30.42
CA LEU A 394 6.41 -1.78 -31.24
C LEU A 394 6.20 -1.10 -32.60
N ALA A 395 5.03 -1.30 -33.23
CA ALA A 395 4.71 -0.62 -34.49
C ALA A 395 4.72 0.91 -34.35
N GLN A 396 4.26 1.41 -33.20
CA GLN A 396 4.20 2.84 -32.91
C GLN A 396 5.55 3.42 -32.47
N LYS A 397 6.34 2.68 -31.65
CA LYS A 397 7.63 3.18 -31.09
C LYS A 397 8.82 2.81 -31.95
N GLY A 398 8.64 1.95 -32.95
CA GLY A 398 9.68 1.44 -33.83
C GLY A 398 10.15 0.03 -33.46
N ALA A 399 10.60 -0.71 -34.48
CA ALA A 399 10.99 -2.12 -34.33
C ALA A 399 12.17 -2.37 -33.37
N ASP A 400 12.94 -1.34 -33.04
CA ASP A 400 14.09 -1.42 -32.11
C ASP A 400 13.77 -0.85 -30.71
N ALA A 401 12.51 -0.46 -30.47
CA ALA A 401 12.04 0.03 -29.18
C ALA A 401 12.34 -0.97 -28.07
N LYS A 402 12.71 -0.44 -26.90
CA LYS A 402 13.13 -1.25 -25.74
C LYS A 402 11.97 -1.45 -24.77
N ILE A 403 11.89 -2.67 -24.25
CA ILE A 403 10.82 -3.15 -23.39
C ILE A 403 11.40 -3.50 -22.01
N ILE A 404 10.72 -3.07 -20.96
CA ILE A 404 10.91 -3.56 -19.59
C ILE A 404 9.62 -4.25 -19.16
N ILE A 405 9.74 -5.38 -18.46
CA ILE A 405 8.63 -6.08 -17.83
C ILE A 405 8.79 -6.03 -16.31
N LEU A 406 7.73 -5.65 -15.62
CA LEU A 406 7.61 -5.67 -14.15
C LEU A 406 6.50 -6.65 -13.76
N PRO A 407 6.82 -7.95 -13.51
CA PRO A 407 5.81 -8.97 -13.18
C PRO A 407 5.04 -8.68 -11.89
N PHE A 408 5.63 -7.94 -10.97
CA PHE A 408 5.02 -7.45 -9.74
C PHE A 408 5.04 -5.91 -9.71
N GLY A 409 4.53 -5.29 -10.78
CA GLY A 409 4.57 -3.83 -10.97
C GLY A 409 3.85 -3.04 -9.87
N SER A 410 2.89 -3.64 -9.17
CA SER A 410 2.24 -3.00 -8.02
C SER A 410 3.15 -2.88 -6.77
N MET A 411 4.28 -3.59 -6.73
CA MET A 411 5.21 -3.65 -5.58
C MET A 411 6.64 -3.26 -5.95
N THR A 412 7.11 -3.65 -7.15
CA THR A 412 8.48 -3.36 -7.64
C THR A 412 8.63 -1.88 -7.95
N VAL A 413 9.64 -1.24 -7.38
CA VAL A 413 9.95 0.18 -7.62
C VAL A 413 11.26 0.29 -8.39
N PRO A 414 11.21 0.56 -9.72
CA PRO A 414 12.40 0.67 -10.55
C PRO A 414 13.21 1.95 -10.22
N LYS A 415 14.52 1.80 -10.18
CA LYS A 415 15.51 2.90 -10.08
C LYS A 415 16.41 2.85 -11.32
N ALA A 416 16.44 3.95 -12.12
CA ALA A 416 17.31 4.13 -13.29
C ALA A 416 18.54 4.96 -12.97
#